data_7623ddee241d31ff5c3316fbeb19c594
#
_entry.id   7623ddee241d31ff5c3316fbeb19c594
#
_cell.length_a   1.000
_cell.length_b   1.000
_cell.length_c   1.000
_cell.angle_alpha   90.00
_cell.angle_beta   90.00
_cell.angle_gamma   90.00
#
_symmetry.space_group_name_H-M   'P 1'
#
loop_
_entity.id
_entity.type
_entity.pdbx_description
1 polymer ?
#
loop_
_entity_poly.entity_id
_entity_poly.type
_entity_poly.pdbx_seq_one_letter_code
_entity_poly.pdbx_strand_id
1 'polypeptide(L)'
;MIMRKLISLFAIAGLLFSIGCNKSSDATSGGPSTSSGAGGGKKLTIALMPKSKGNAYFISCKNGADKAAKELGVELLFDGPTDPDPAKQNEIVENWITLGVDAIAVACENKEGISTALRKAKAKGVKVITYDADSLPDAREFFVNQATPEGIGYALMDEASRLCGSEGEFAIITASLTAANMIEWQKHIEARRASKYPNMKMVALRPCDDLKDKAQSEATALLSANPNMKLIMAICSPAVPGAAEAVKQAGKTGKVKVIGLGLPNENRRYVKDGVTDSVILWKTEDLGYLTVQAAAALAKGTLKPGDKKVKAGALGEFEIQGDNILLGKPFVFNKDNIDQFDF
;
A
#
# COMPACT_ATOMS: atom_id res chain seq x y z
N MET A 1 62.17 1.40 11.23
CA MET A 1 63.03 1.98 10.17
C MET A 1 62.19 3.10 9.53
N ILE A 2 62.45 4.32 9.97
CA ILE A 2 62.69 5.61 9.27
C ILE A 2 61.50 6.07 8.41
N MET A 3 60.62 6.94 8.87
CA MET A 3 60.67 8.41 9.00
C MET A 3 60.84 9.14 7.63
N ARG A 4 59.83 9.96 7.24
CA ARG A 4 60.10 11.37 6.89
C ARG A 4 58.79 12.18 6.72
N LYS A 5 58.75 13.23 7.52
CA LYS A 5 57.88 14.40 7.44
C LYS A 5 58.21 15.29 6.24
N LEU A 6 57.23 15.99 5.70
CA LEU A 6 57.51 17.27 5.03
C LEU A 6 56.32 18.21 5.27
N ILE A 7 56.61 19.29 5.96
CA ILE A 7 55.83 20.49 6.20
C ILE A 7 56.17 21.49 5.09
N SER A 8 55.19 22.19 4.55
CA SER A 8 55.43 23.44 3.84
C SER A 8 54.32 24.42 4.10
N LEU A 9 54.74 25.51 4.77
CA LEU A 9 54.07 26.75 5.07
C LEU A 9 54.31 27.75 3.92
N PHE A 10 53.30 28.57 3.51
CA PHE A 10 53.47 29.91 2.92
C PHE A 10 52.14 30.65 3.04
N ALA A 11 52.08 31.64 3.63
CA ALA A 11 52.13 33.05 3.99
C ALA A 11 51.38 33.94 2.98
N ILE A 12 50.37 34.60 3.56
CA ILE A 12 49.89 35.99 3.56
C ILE A 12 50.28 36.91 2.38
N ALA A 13 49.25 37.55 1.76
CA ALA A 13 49.32 38.94 1.34
C ALA A 13 47.92 39.54 1.24
N GLY A 14 47.66 40.56 2.08
CA GLY A 14 46.46 41.41 2.03
C GLY A 14 46.68 42.60 1.09
N LEU A 15 45.59 43.15 0.59
CA LEU A 15 45.56 44.52 0.04
C LEU A 15 44.21 45.17 0.35
N LEU A 16 44.28 46.24 1.10
CA LEU A 16 43.25 47.27 1.36
C LEU A 16 43.31 48.33 0.26
N PHE A 17 42.16 48.80 -0.27
CA PHE A 17 41.94 50.16 -0.80
C PHE A 17 40.45 50.39 -0.88
N SER A 18 39.91 51.25 -0.17
CA SER A 18 39.65 52.70 0.04
C SER A 18 38.45 53.22 -0.71
N ILE A 19 37.51 53.61 0.10
CA ILE A 19 36.55 54.72 0.16
C ILE A 19 36.42 55.62 -1.07
N GLY A 20 35.16 55.80 -1.52
CA GLY A 20 34.77 56.92 -2.39
C GLY A 20 33.28 57.24 -2.20
N CYS A 21 33.00 58.25 -1.34
CA CYS A 21 31.71 58.92 -1.26
C CYS A 21 31.55 59.85 -2.45
N ASN A 22 30.39 59.82 -3.12
CA ASN A 22 29.87 61.05 -3.74
C ASN A 22 28.34 61.11 -3.60
N LYS A 23 27.87 62.26 -3.06
CA LYS A 23 26.49 62.67 -2.95
C LYS A 23 26.09 63.40 -4.26
N SER A 24 24.92 63.10 -4.77
CA SER A 24 24.07 64.10 -5.45
C SER A 24 22.61 63.63 -5.39
N SER A 25 21.79 64.51 -4.88
CA SER A 25 20.35 64.53 -4.78
C SER A 25 19.69 64.66 -6.16
N ASP A 26 18.61 63.87 -6.40
CA ASP A 26 17.35 64.47 -6.88
C ASP A 26 16.18 63.51 -6.68
N ALA A 27 15.10 64.05 -6.18
CA ALA A 27 13.86 63.43 -5.83
C ALA A 27 12.96 63.20 -7.04
N THR A 28 12.40 62.02 -7.20
CA THR A 28 11.07 61.86 -7.85
C THR A 28 10.34 60.68 -7.27
N SER A 29 9.14 60.90 -6.85
CA SER A 29 8.14 60.02 -6.26
C SER A 29 7.82 58.78 -7.11
N GLY A 30 8.03 57.56 -6.49
CA GLY A 30 7.49 56.32 -7.00
C GLY A 30 7.09 55.45 -5.81
N GLY A 31 5.80 55.15 -5.72
CA GLY A 31 5.21 54.40 -4.60
C GLY A 31 5.83 53.03 -4.35
N PRO A 32 5.61 52.45 -3.16
CA PRO A 32 6.20 51.19 -2.82
C PRO A 32 5.51 50.06 -3.64
N SER A 33 6.22 49.49 -4.60
CA SER A 33 5.90 48.17 -5.14
C SER A 33 6.10 47.17 -4.00
N THR A 34 5.01 46.79 -3.40
CA THR A 34 4.96 45.57 -2.59
C THR A 34 5.22 44.39 -3.50
N SER A 35 6.47 44.01 -3.66
CA SER A 35 6.81 42.66 -4.09
C SER A 35 6.27 41.71 -3.01
N SER A 36 5.11 41.14 -3.25
CA SER A 36 4.64 39.96 -2.52
C SER A 36 5.69 38.87 -2.74
N GLY A 37 6.63 38.80 -1.84
CA GLY A 37 7.52 37.66 -1.70
C GLY A 37 6.63 36.44 -1.54
N ALA A 38 6.64 35.56 -2.53
CA ALA A 38 6.13 34.21 -2.38
C ALA A 38 6.88 33.59 -1.19
N GLY A 39 6.21 33.55 -0.03
CA GLY A 39 6.72 32.85 1.14
C GLY A 39 6.91 31.39 0.75
N GLY A 40 8.16 30.95 0.62
CA GLY A 40 8.52 29.54 0.49
C GLY A 40 8.16 28.83 1.78
N GLY A 41 6.89 28.57 2.02
CA GLY A 41 6.43 27.69 3.12
C GLY A 41 7.07 26.33 2.92
N LYS A 42 7.57 25.74 4.01
CA LYS A 42 8.08 24.36 4.02
C LYS A 42 7.07 23.46 3.30
N LYS A 43 7.53 22.76 2.28
CA LYS A 43 6.72 21.79 1.55
C LYS A 43 6.31 20.68 2.51
N LEU A 44 5.02 20.30 2.51
CA LEU A 44 4.56 19.19 3.34
C LEU A 44 5.26 17.90 2.90
N THR A 45 5.73 17.12 3.87
CA THR A 45 6.37 15.84 3.66
C THR A 45 5.45 14.74 4.16
N ILE A 46 5.01 13.86 3.25
CA ILE A 46 4.17 12.70 3.54
C ILE A 46 5.01 11.45 3.35
N ALA A 47 5.05 10.60 4.35
CA ALA A 47 5.75 9.32 4.30
C ALA A 47 4.75 8.17 4.09
N LEU A 48 4.97 7.35 3.06
CA LEU A 48 4.12 6.22 2.66
C LEU A 48 4.89 4.91 2.82
N MET A 49 4.39 4.02 3.68
CA MET A 49 5.01 2.74 3.99
C MET A 49 4.18 1.57 3.49
N PRO A 50 4.69 0.74 2.58
CA PRO A 50 4.12 -0.55 2.22
C PRO A 50 4.45 -1.64 3.25
N LYS A 51 3.81 -2.82 3.14
CA LYS A 51 4.27 -4.03 3.84
C LYS A 51 5.59 -4.54 3.25
N SER A 52 5.71 -4.48 1.91
CA SER A 52 6.90 -4.83 1.14
C SER A 52 7.07 -3.88 -0.04
N LYS A 53 8.20 -3.19 -0.12
CA LYS A 53 8.44 -2.18 -1.17
C LYS A 53 8.73 -2.77 -2.55
N GLY A 54 9.02 -4.06 -2.62
CA GLY A 54 9.25 -4.79 -3.88
C GLY A 54 8.00 -5.44 -4.47
N ASN A 55 6.90 -5.51 -3.72
CA ASN A 55 5.66 -6.11 -4.19
C ASN A 55 4.96 -5.20 -5.21
N ALA A 56 4.61 -5.75 -6.38
CA ALA A 56 3.97 -5.04 -7.48
C ALA A 56 2.66 -4.33 -7.07
N TYR A 57 1.90 -4.90 -6.12
CA TYR A 57 0.72 -4.28 -5.55
C TYR A 57 1.04 -2.91 -4.93
N PHE A 58 2.07 -2.84 -4.09
CA PHE A 58 2.46 -1.58 -3.46
C PHE A 58 3.18 -0.62 -4.41
N ILE A 59 3.85 -1.13 -5.45
CA ILE A 59 4.38 -0.28 -6.52
C ILE A 59 3.22 0.38 -7.29
N SER A 60 2.15 -0.35 -7.56
CA SER A 60 0.94 0.23 -8.16
C SER A 60 0.27 1.28 -7.25
N CYS A 61 0.17 1.02 -5.94
CA CYS A 61 -0.27 2.03 -4.98
C CYS A 61 0.63 3.28 -5.00
N LYS A 62 1.96 3.08 -5.06
CA LYS A 62 2.93 4.18 -5.15
C LYS A 62 2.72 5.04 -6.39
N ASN A 63 2.42 4.44 -7.53
CA ASN A 63 2.16 5.20 -8.77
C ASN A 63 0.99 6.19 -8.59
N GLY A 64 -0.07 5.76 -7.93
CA GLY A 64 -1.19 6.64 -7.58
C GLY A 64 -0.82 7.70 -6.55
N ALA A 65 -0.04 7.31 -5.54
CA ALA A 65 0.47 8.23 -4.51
C ALA A 65 1.37 9.32 -5.11
N ASP A 66 2.25 8.97 -6.05
CA ASP A 66 3.11 9.93 -6.79
C ASP A 66 2.27 10.95 -7.59
N LYS A 67 1.18 10.49 -8.23
CA LYS A 67 0.24 11.36 -8.95
C LYS A 67 -0.39 12.38 -8.00
N ALA A 68 -0.90 11.93 -6.83
CA ALA A 68 -1.48 12.80 -5.82
C ALA A 68 -0.45 13.76 -5.23
N ALA A 69 0.76 13.30 -4.92
CA ALA A 69 1.83 14.13 -4.37
C ALA A 69 2.24 15.26 -5.34
N LYS A 70 2.34 14.94 -6.63
CA LYS A 70 2.62 15.92 -7.68
C LYS A 70 1.51 16.97 -7.79
N GLU A 71 0.24 16.54 -7.79
CA GLU A 71 -0.93 17.42 -7.86
C GLU A 71 -1.00 18.38 -6.65
N LEU A 72 -0.74 17.84 -5.46
CA LEU A 72 -0.80 18.60 -4.20
C LEU A 72 0.44 19.46 -3.94
N GLY A 73 1.51 19.28 -4.70
CA GLY A 73 2.81 19.93 -4.48
C GLY A 73 3.49 19.49 -3.17
N VAL A 74 3.21 18.28 -2.66
CA VAL A 74 3.82 17.72 -1.45
C VAL A 74 5.04 16.87 -1.79
N GLU A 75 5.94 16.69 -0.82
CA GLU A 75 7.03 15.72 -0.89
C GLU A 75 6.52 14.35 -0.45
N LEU A 76 6.76 13.32 -1.24
CA LEU A 76 6.40 11.94 -0.91
C LEU A 76 7.68 11.14 -0.63
N LEU A 77 7.80 10.63 0.59
CA LEU A 77 8.80 9.62 0.95
C LEU A 77 8.15 8.25 0.85
N PHE A 78 8.72 7.37 0.05
CA PHE A 78 8.27 5.99 -0.04
C PHE A 78 9.39 5.07 0.41
N ASP A 79 9.20 4.42 1.55
CA ASP A 79 10.11 3.40 2.07
C ASP A 79 9.37 2.36 2.88
N GLY A 80 9.97 1.19 3.01
CA GLY A 80 9.42 0.06 3.74
C GLY A 80 10.38 -1.12 3.72
N PRO A 81 10.03 -2.22 4.41
CA PRO A 81 10.79 -3.46 4.33
C PRO A 81 10.87 -3.98 2.90
N THR A 82 11.91 -4.72 2.57
CA THR A 82 12.00 -5.46 1.28
C THR A 82 11.00 -6.62 1.27
N ASP A 83 11.00 -7.39 2.35
CA ASP A 83 10.03 -8.45 2.62
C ASP A 83 9.18 -8.04 3.84
N PRO A 84 7.97 -8.59 4.04
CA PRO A 84 7.13 -8.24 5.18
C PRO A 84 7.85 -8.45 6.52
N ASP A 85 8.15 -7.36 7.22
CA ASP A 85 8.89 -7.34 8.48
C ASP A 85 8.31 -6.27 9.43
N PRO A 86 7.55 -6.67 10.48
CA PRO A 86 6.98 -5.74 11.45
C PRO A 86 8.03 -4.94 12.24
N ALA A 87 9.19 -5.54 12.53
CA ALA A 87 10.24 -4.86 13.27
C ALA A 87 10.87 -3.74 12.43
N LYS A 88 11.10 -4.02 11.15
CA LYS A 88 11.61 -3.03 10.20
C LYS A 88 10.61 -1.90 9.94
N GLN A 89 9.31 -2.19 9.91
CA GLN A 89 8.30 -1.13 9.85
C GLN A 89 8.40 -0.18 11.05
N ASN A 90 8.56 -0.70 12.27
CA ASN A 90 8.74 0.13 13.46
C ASN A 90 9.99 1.02 13.37
N GLU A 91 11.13 0.46 12.96
CA GLU A 91 12.38 1.22 12.78
C GLU A 91 12.20 2.40 11.80
N ILE A 92 11.54 2.15 10.67
CA ILE A 92 11.30 3.18 9.66
C ILE A 92 10.38 4.28 10.19
N VAL A 93 9.32 3.94 10.95
CA VAL A 93 8.44 4.93 11.59
C VAL A 93 9.23 5.79 12.57
N GLU A 94 10.10 5.20 13.40
CA GLU A 94 10.96 5.95 14.33
C GLU A 94 11.91 6.93 13.60
N ASN A 95 12.46 6.49 12.47
CA ASN A 95 13.29 7.36 11.63
C ASN A 95 12.47 8.53 11.06
N TRP A 96 11.25 8.30 10.58
CA TRP A 96 10.38 9.35 10.06
C TRP A 96 9.91 10.34 11.14
N ILE A 97 9.68 9.87 12.37
CA ILE A 97 9.43 10.75 13.51
C ILE A 97 10.64 11.68 13.75
N THR A 98 11.85 11.15 13.66
CA THR A 98 13.09 11.91 13.84
C THR A 98 13.31 12.91 12.69
N LEU A 99 12.97 12.55 11.46
CA LEU A 99 13.03 13.44 10.30
C LEU A 99 11.98 14.55 10.36
N GLY A 100 10.95 14.43 11.22
CA GLY A 100 9.89 15.42 11.36
C GLY A 100 9.01 15.54 10.13
N VAL A 101 8.58 14.39 9.58
CA VAL A 101 7.57 14.35 8.50
C VAL A 101 6.22 14.86 9.02
N ASP A 102 5.41 15.44 8.14
CA ASP A 102 4.14 16.04 8.54
C ASP A 102 3.03 14.98 8.68
N ALA A 103 3.08 13.91 7.87
CA ALA A 103 2.15 12.79 7.94
C ALA A 103 2.82 11.46 7.59
N ILE A 104 2.33 10.38 8.21
CA ILE A 104 2.72 9.00 7.96
C ILE A 104 1.48 8.22 7.51
N ALA A 105 1.57 7.49 6.41
CA ALA A 105 0.59 6.55 5.92
C ALA A 105 1.19 5.15 5.87
N VAL A 106 0.62 4.18 6.59
CA VAL A 106 1.20 2.83 6.75
C VAL A 106 0.23 1.74 6.34
N ALA A 107 0.68 0.81 5.51
CA ALA A 107 0.06 -0.51 5.37
C ALA A 107 0.66 -1.44 6.42
N CYS A 108 -0.10 -1.76 7.46
CA CYS A 108 0.43 -2.45 8.63
C CYS A 108 0.60 -3.97 8.38
N GLU A 109 1.80 -4.50 8.60
CA GLU A 109 1.99 -5.95 8.59
C GLU A 109 1.46 -6.59 9.87
N ASN A 110 1.74 -6.01 11.02
CA ASN A 110 1.23 -6.46 12.31
C ASN A 110 0.51 -5.31 13.02
N LYS A 111 -0.78 -5.50 13.26
CA LYS A 111 -1.68 -4.48 13.81
C LYS A 111 -1.24 -3.96 15.18
N GLU A 112 -0.94 -4.86 16.10
CA GLU A 112 -0.54 -4.52 17.47
C GLU A 112 0.88 -3.97 17.50
N GLY A 113 1.80 -4.63 16.79
CA GLY A 113 3.22 -4.32 16.81
C GLY A 113 3.54 -2.91 16.34
N ILE A 114 2.90 -2.45 15.25
CA ILE A 114 3.15 -1.10 14.71
C ILE A 114 2.49 0.00 15.54
N SER A 115 1.39 -0.31 16.25
CA SER A 115 0.56 0.69 16.92
C SER A 115 1.30 1.50 17.97
N THR A 116 2.30 0.94 18.63
CA THR A 116 3.11 1.66 19.62
C THR A 116 3.95 2.77 18.97
N ALA A 117 4.61 2.49 17.84
CA ALA A 117 5.38 3.50 17.12
C ALA A 117 4.47 4.59 16.52
N LEU A 118 3.28 4.20 16.02
CA LEU A 118 2.30 5.15 15.48
C LEU A 118 1.72 6.08 16.56
N ARG A 119 1.42 5.57 17.78
CA ARG A 119 1.03 6.42 18.92
C ARG A 119 2.12 7.43 19.27
N LYS A 120 3.39 7.01 19.22
CA LYS A 120 4.52 7.90 19.46
C LYS A 120 4.61 8.99 18.36
N ALA A 121 4.38 8.64 17.10
CA ALA A 121 4.31 9.61 16.01
C ALA A 121 3.21 10.66 16.28
N LYS A 122 2.00 10.23 16.62
CA LYS A 122 0.89 11.13 17.00
C LYS A 122 1.24 12.03 18.18
N ALA A 123 1.87 11.50 19.23
CA ALA A 123 2.29 12.27 20.41
C ALA A 123 3.33 13.34 20.06
N LYS A 124 4.09 13.16 18.95
CA LYS A 124 5.02 14.15 18.40
C LYS A 124 4.38 15.12 17.42
N GLY A 125 3.07 15.03 17.19
CA GLY A 125 2.31 15.90 16.29
C GLY A 125 2.29 15.47 14.84
N VAL A 126 2.95 14.35 14.48
CA VAL A 126 2.89 13.75 13.16
C VAL A 126 1.48 13.18 12.94
N LYS A 127 0.87 13.48 11.81
CA LYS A 127 -0.43 12.92 11.45
C LYS A 127 -0.28 11.49 10.98
N VAL A 128 -1.18 10.60 11.42
CA VAL A 128 -1.10 9.17 11.10
C VAL A 128 -2.39 8.69 10.46
N ILE A 129 -2.27 8.09 9.30
CA ILE A 129 -3.33 7.30 8.68
C ILE A 129 -2.78 5.90 8.37
N THR A 130 -3.68 4.95 8.23
CA THR A 130 -3.35 3.62 7.69
C THR A 130 -4.03 3.43 6.34
N TYR A 131 -3.51 2.53 5.52
CA TYR A 131 -4.12 2.12 4.26
C TYR A 131 -3.90 0.62 4.03
N ASP A 132 -4.71 -0.02 3.21
CA ASP A 132 -4.63 -1.46 2.90
C ASP A 132 -4.83 -2.37 4.11
N ALA A 133 -4.01 -2.25 5.12
CA ALA A 133 -4.10 -2.99 6.38
C ALA A 133 -3.96 -2.04 7.58
N ASP A 134 -4.86 -2.19 8.54
CA ASP A 134 -5.06 -1.24 9.62
C ASP A 134 -4.20 -1.53 10.87
N SER A 135 -3.97 -0.50 11.67
CA SER A 135 -3.46 -0.53 13.05
C SER A 135 -4.59 -0.63 14.07
N LEU A 136 -4.26 -0.53 15.36
CA LEU A 136 -5.27 -0.26 16.39
C LEU A 136 -5.87 1.14 16.16
N PRO A 137 -7.19 1.33 16.36
CA PRO A 137 -7.88 2.60 16.01
C PRO A 137 -7.32 3.84 16.72
N ASP A 138 -6.81 3.70 17.95
CA ASP A 138 -6.23 4.80 18.72
C ASP A 138 -4.84 5.23 18.23
N ALA A 139 -4.19 4.39 17.43
CA ALA A 139 -2.86 4.65 16.87
C ALA A 139 -2.87 5.50 15.59
N ARG A 140 -4.04 5.76 14.99
CA ARG A 140 -4.19 6.53 13.75
C ARG A 140 -5.40 7.47 13.83
N GLU A 141 -5.56 8.38 12.89
CA GLU A 141 -6.75 9.19 12.73
C GLU A 141 -7.76 8.56 11.78
N PHE A 142 -7.31 8.08 10.61
CA PHE A 142 -8.16 7.45 9.60
C PHE A 142 -7.54 6.18 9.03
N PHE A 143 -8.39 5.29 8.55
CA PHE A 143 -8.01 4.13 7.75
C PHE A 143 -8.57 4.28 6.33
N VAL A 144 -7.69 4.34 5.32
CA VAL A 144 -8.06 4.29 3.91
C VAL A 144 -8.20 2.83 3.49
N ASN A 145 -9.43 2.37 3.50
CA ASN A 145 -9.77 0.97 3.28
C ASN A 145 -10.16 0.74 1.81
N GLN A 146 -9.52 -0.20 1.17
CA GLN A 146 -9.73 -0.54 -0.23
C GLN A 146 -11.14 -1.06 -0.54
N ALA A 147 -11.67 -1.90 0.36
CA ALA A 147 -13.02 -2.45 0.34
C ALA A 147 -13.35 -3.02 1.72
N THR A 148 -14.63 -3.20 2.04
CA THR A 148 -14.99 -3.82 3.32
C THR A 148 -14.47 -5.26 3.38
N PRO A 149 -13.94 -5.73 4.54
CA PRO A 149 -13.49 -7.12 4.69
C PRO A 149 -14.58 -8.13 4.35
N GLU A 150 -15.83 -7.83 4.69
CA GLU A 150 -16.99 -8.64 4.30
C GLU A 150 -17.15 -8.71 2.79
N GLY A 151 -17.08 -7.56 2.10
CA GLY A 151 -17.21 -7.49 0.63
C GLY A 151 -16.13 -8.30 -0.07
N ILE A 152 -14.88 -8.25 0.42
CA ILE A 152 -13.76 -9.04 -0.12
C ILE A 152 -13.98 -10.54 0.12
N GLY A 153 -14.26 -10.93 1.37
CA GLY A 153 -14.46 -12.35 1.72
C GLY A 153 -15.65 -12.96 0.99
N TYR A 154 -16.74 -12.21 0.86
CA TYR A 154 -17.93 -12.66 0.13
C TYR A 154 -17.68 -12.78 -1.37
N ALA A 155 -17.00 -11.80 -1.99
CA ALA A 155 -16.66 -11.86 -3.41
C ALA A 155 -15.79 -13.09 -3.74
N LEU A 156 -14.78 -13.36 -2.91
CA LEU A 156 -13.90 -14.53 -3.07
C LEU A 156 -14.70 -15.84 -2.94
N MET A 157 -15.55 -15.96 -1.93
CA MET A 157 -16.29 -17.20 -1.69
C MET A 157 -17.43 -17.42 -2.72
N ASP A 158 -18.12 -16.34 -3.11
CA ASP A 158 -19.15 -16.42 -4.14
C ASP A 158 -18.55 -16.83 -5.50
N GLU A 159 -17.38 -16.30 -5.86
CA GLU A 159 -16.68 -16.67 -7.08
C GLU A 159 -16.15 -18.11 -7.03
N ALA A 160 -15.58 -18.54 -5.90
CA ALA A 160 -15.18 -19.94 -5.70
C ALA A 160 -16.35 -20.90 -5.88
N SER A 161 -17.49 -20.56 -5.27
CA SER A 161 -18.72 -21.36 -5.36
C SER A 161 -19.25 -21.43 -6.81
N ARG A 162 -19.25 -20.31 -7.52
CA ARG A 162 -19.67 -20.24 -8.94
C ARG A 162 -18.84 -21.18 -9.81
N LEU A 163 -17.53 -21.23 -9.60
CA LEU A 163 -16.60 -22.04 -10.39
C LEU A 163 -16.64 -23.53 -10.05
N CYS A 164 -16.95 -23.87 -8.79
CA CYS A 164 -16.97 -25.26 -8.31
C CYS A 164 -18.36 -25.91 -8.29
N GLY A 165 -19.41 -25.17 -8.65
CA GLY A 165 -20.80 -25.68 -8.57
C GLY A 165 -21.31 -25.78 -7.13
N SER A 166 -20.83 -24.91 -6.24
CA SER A 166 -21.20 -24.82 -4.81
C SER A 166 -20.83 -26.02 -3.96
N GLU A 167 -19.89 -26.86 -4.42
CA GLU A 167 -19.42 -28.04 -3.70
C GLU A 167 -17.95 -28.35 -3.97
N GLY A 168 -17.30 -29.08 -3.08
CA GLY A 168 -15.95 -29.62 -3.24
C GLY A 168 -14.93 -28.99 -2.30
N GLU A 169 -13.71 -29.45 -2.43
CA GLU A 169 -12.60 -29.06 -1.59
C GLU A 169 -11.86 -27.85 -2.16
N PHE A 170 -11.47 -26.92 -1.30
CA PHE A 170 -10.61 -25.81 -1.67
C PHE A 170 -9.56 -25.55 -0.59
N ALA A 171 -8.44 -24.93 -0.96
CA ALA A 171 -7.41 -24.45 -0.04
C ALA A 171 -7.23 -22.96 -0.19
N ILE A 172 -6.76 -22.31 0.89
CA ILE A 172 -6.39 -20.90 0.90
C ILE A 172 -4.87 -20.79 0.98
N ILE A 173 -4.27 -19.91 0.14
CA ILE A 173 -2.90 -19.44 0.27
C ILE A 173 -2.96 -17.98 0.70
N THR A 174 -2.37 -17.66 1.85
CA THR A 174 -2.30 -16.33 2.48
C THR A 174 -0.87 -15.83 2.56
N ALA A 175 -0.64 -14.53 2.77
CA ALA A 175 0.72 -14.01 2.96
C ALA A 175 1.30 -14.51 4.28
N SER A 176 0.68 -14.18 5.40
CA SER A 176 1.11 -14.64 6.73
C SER A 176 -0.10 -15.00 7.60
N LEU A 177 0.13 -15.73 8.68
CA LEU A 177 -0.93 -16.07 9.64
C LEU A 177 -1.23 -14.94 10.62
N THR A 178 -0.48 -13.83 10.56
CA THR A 178 -0.61 -12.65 11.42
C THR A 178 -1.07 -11.39 10.68
N ALA A 179 -1.17 -11.44 9.34
CA ALA A 179 -1.64 -10.31 8.53
C ALA A 179 -3.11 -9.97 8.85
N ALA A 180 -3.32 -8.85 9.54
CA ALA A 180 -4.61 -8.48 10.12
C ALA A 180 -5.75 -8.43 9.11
N ASN A 181 -5.53 -7.82 7.93
CA ASN A 181 -6.52 -7.74 6.87
C ASN A 181 -6.91 -9.13 6.34
N MET A 182 -5.94 -10.03 6.16
CA MET A 182 -6.19 -11.37 5.64
C MET A 182 -6.91 -12.27 6.63
N ILE A 183 -6.66 -12.10 7.94
CA ILE A 183 -7.43 -12.77 9.00
C ILE A 183 -8.90 -12.35 8.93
N GLU A 184 -9.18 -11.06 8.77
CA GLU A 184 -10.56 -10.57 8.65
C GLU A 184 -11.23 -11.10 7.36
N TRP A 185 -10.53 -11.13 6.23
CA TRP A 185 -11.08 -11.72 4.99
C TRP A 185 -11.39 -13.21 5.15
N GLN A 186 -10.52 -13.97 5.81
CA GLN A 186 -10.73 -15.40 6.09
C GLN A 186 -11.97 -15.63 6.97
N LYS A 187 -12.23 -14.79 7.98
CA LYS A 187 -13.45 -14.86 8.78
C LYS A 187 -14.71 -14.71 7.91
N HIS A 188 -14.70 -13.75 6.99
CA HIS A 188 -15.83 -13.50 6.10
C HIS A 188 -15.97 -14.57 5.01
N ILE A 189 -14.86 -15.11 4.49
CA ILE A 189 -14.87 -16.29 3.60
C ILE A 189 -15.56 -17.46 4.32
N GLU A 190 -15.15 -17.76 5.54
CA GLU A 190 -15.71 -18.87 6.32
C GLU A 190 -17.17 -18.62 6.70
N ALA A 191 -17.54 -17.41 7.11
CA ALA A 191 -18.94 -17.04 7.41
C ALA A 191 -19.82 -17.21 6.17
N ARG A 192 -19.35 -16.76 4.99
CA ARG A 192 -20.08 -16.92 3.72
C ARG A 192 -20.19 -18.38 3.33
N ARG A 193 -19.09 -19.13 3.43
CA ARG A 193 -19.06 -20.58 3.20
C ARG A 193 -20.09 -21.31 4.05
N ALA A 194 -20.04 -21.09 5.38
CA ALA A 194 -20.89 -21.80 6.32
C ALA A 194 -22.39 -21.47 6.11
N SER A 195 -22.71 -20.20 5.82
CA SER A 195 -24.11 -19.77 5.67
C SER A 195 -24.72 -20.09 4.31
N LYS A 196 -23.92 -20.05 3.23
CA LYS A 196 -24.47 -20.13 1.86
C LYS A 196 -23.96 -21.33 1.07
N TYR A 197 -22.75 -21.81 1.35
CA TYR A 197 -22.09 -22.87 0.59
C TYR A 197 -21.55 -24.00 1.49
N PRO A 198 -22.40 -24.66 2.28
CA PRO A 198 -21.96 -25.65 3.29
C PRO A 198 -21.26 -26.87 2.69
N ASN A 199 -21.48 -27.15 1.40
CA ASN A 199 -20.83 -28.25 0.70
C ASN A 199 -19.42 -27.92 0.17
N MET A 200 -19.01 -26.65 0.22
CA MET A 200 -17.62 -26.23 -0.01
C MET A 200 -16.81 -26.51 1.26
N LYS A 201 -15.68 -27.23 1.15
CA LYS A 201 -14.85 -27.62 2.29
C LYS A 201 -13.45 -27.03 2.18
N MET A 202 -13.07 -26.20 3.14
CA MET A 202 -11.68 -25.75 3.24
C MET A 202 -10.81 -26.88 3.80
N VAL A 203 -9.84 -27.37 3.03
CA VAL A 203 -8.96 -28.47 3.41
C VAL A 203 -7.62 -27.99 3.96
N ALA A 204 -7.20 -26.78 3.63
CA ALA A 204 -5.95 -26.22 4.13
C ALA A 204 -5.91 -24.69 4.04
N LEU A 205 -5.09 -24.10 4.94
CA LEU A 205 -4.62 -22.73 4.92
C LEU A 205 -3.09 -22.74 4.93
N ARG A 206 -2.42 -22.09 3.95
CA ARG A 206 -0.96 -22.11 3.83
C ARG A 206 -0.41 -20.69 3.70
N PRO A 207 0.56 -20.28 4.54
CA PRO A 207 1.25 -19.01 4.40
C PRO A 207 2.35 -19.11 3.33
N CYS A 208 2.50 -18.04 2.53
CA CYS A 208 3.54 -17.95 1.51
C CYS A 208 4.52 -16.79 1.71
N ASP A 209 4.48 -16.10 2.85
CA ASP A 209 5.32 -14.95 3.22
C ASP A 209 5.29 -13.82 2.16
N ASP A 210 4.16 -13.69 1.47
CA ASP A 210 3.96 -12.74 0.36
C ASP A 210 4.98 -12.94 -0.80
N LEU A 211 5.48 -14.17 -0.98
CA LEU A 211 6.46 -14.56 -1.99
C LEU A 211 5.86 -15.51 -3.03
N LYS A 212 6.04 -15.18 -4.31
CA LYS A 212 5.49 -15.96 -5.43
C LYS A 212 6.03 -17.39 -5.46
N ASP A 213 7.35 -17.57 -5.30
CA ASP A 213 7.98 -18.89 -5.39
C ASP A 213 7.56 -19.80 -4.22
N LYS A 214 7.39 -19.20 -3.03
CA LYS A 214 6.85 -19.93 -1.89
C LYS A 214 5.38 -20.30 -2.11
N ALA A 215 4.57 -19.39 -2.66
CA ALA A 215 3.19 -19.69 -3.03
C ALA A 215 3.09 -20.84 -4.06
N GLN A 216 3.99 -20.87 -5.04
CA GLN A 216 4.09 -21.97 -6.00
C GLN A 216 4.43 -23.29 -5.30
N SER A 217 5.40 -23.28 -4.38
CA SER A 217 5.79 -24.47 -3.60
C SER A 217 4.65 -24.97 -2.73
N GLU A 218 3.94 -24.07 -2.02
CA GLU A 218 2.79 -24.43 -1.18
C GLU A 218 1.63 -24.97 -2.04
N ALA A 219 1.35 -24.36 -3.20
CA ALA A 219 0.35 -24.84 -4.12
C ALA A 219 0.69 -26.25 -4.65
N THR A 220 1.95 -26.51 -4.98
CA THR A 220 2.42 -27.83 -5.43
C THR A 220 2.21 -28.89 -4.31
N ALA A 221 2.54 -28.55 -3.07
CA ALA A 221 2.30 -29.42 -1.92
C ALA A 221 0.80 -29.68 -1.70
N LEU A 222 -0.04 -28.65 -1.83
CA LEU A 222 -1.50 -28.77 -1.72
C LEU A 222 -2.08 -29.69 -2.78
N LEU A 223 -1.64 -29.54 -4.05
CA LEU A 223 -2.09 -30.36 -5.17
C LEU A 223 -1.72 -31.84 -5.01
N SER A 224 -0.61 -32.11 -4.35
CA SER A 224 -0.15 -33.49 -4.06
C SER A 224 -0.89 -34.10 -2.88
N ALA A 225 -1.11 -33.32 -1.81
CA ALA A 225 -1.74 -33.80 -0.58
C ALA A 225 -3.27 -33.94 -0.69
N ASN A 226 -3.91 -33.18 -1.60
CA ASN A 226 -5.37 -33.10 -1.74
C ASN A 226 -5.79 -33.40 -3.18
N PRO A 227 -5.80 -34.68 -3.60
CA PRO A 227 -6.06 -35.06 -4.99
C PRO A 227 -7.46 -34.68 -5.49
N ASN A 228 -8.43 -34.52 -4.57
CA ASN A 228 -9.82 -34.15 -4.87
C ASN A 228 -10.08 -32.64 -4.80
N MET A 229 -9.07 -31.83 -4.48
CA MET A 229 -9.20 -30.39 -4.39
C MET A 229 -9.61 -29.79 -5.75
N LYS A 230 -10.67 -28.98 -5.74
CA LYS A 230 -11.21 -28.33 -6.93
C LYS A 230 -10.70 -26.91 -7.15
N LEU A 231 -10.21 -26.24 -6.08
CA LEU A 231 -9.85 -24.82 -6.16
C LEU A 231 -8.74 -24.43 -5.17
N ILE A 232 -7.86 -23.55 -5.64
CA ILE A 232 -6.92 -22.77 -4.80
C ILE A 232 -7.37 -21.31 -4.79
N MET A 233 -7.62 -20.77 -3.59
CA MET A 233 -7.95 -19.38 -3.34
C MET A 233 -6.72 -18.67 -2.78
N ALA A 234 -6.06 -17.84 -3.59
CA ALA A 234 -4.84 -17.12 -3.21
C ALA A 234 -5.20 -15.68 -2.78
N ILE A 235 -5.06 -15.36 -1.49
CA ILE A 235 -5.53 -14.08 -0.93
C ILE A 235 -4.43 -13.03 -0.73
N CYS A 236 -3.29 -13.16 -1.42
CA CYS A 236 -2.28 -12.12 -1.55
C CYS A 236 -1.77 -12.07 -3.00
N SER A 237 -1.31 -10.89 -3.43
CA SER A 237 -1.07 -10.63 -4.86
C SER A 237 -0.04 -11.54 -5.51
N PRO A 238 1.11 -11.87 -4.91
CA PRO A 238 2.07 -12.79 -5.54
C PRO A 238 1.62 -14.26 -5.50
N ALA A 239 0.66 -14.60 -4.64
CA ALA A 239 0.22 -15.99 -4.51
C ALA A 239 -0.64 -16.46 -5.69
N VAL A 240 -1.36 -15.56 -6.34
CA VAL A 240 -2.21 -15.95 -7.49
C VAL A 240 -1.37 -16.47 -8.65
N PRO A 241 -0.35 -15.73 -9.17
CA PRO A 241 0.52 -16.24 -10.22
C PRO A 241 1.37 -17.43 -9.76
N GLY A 242 1.74 -17.53 -8.47
CA GLY A 242 2.43 -18.70 -7.92
C GLY A 242 1.57 -19.96 -7.97
N ALA A 243 0.33 -19.88 -7.49
CA ALA A 243 -0.63 -20.99 -7.55
C ALA A 243 -0.97 -21.39 -9.00
N ALA A 244 -1.12 -20.40 -9.89
CA ALA A 244 -1.37 -20.65 -11.30
C ALA A 244 -0.21 -21.41 -11.95
N GLU A 245 1.03 -21.05 -11.66
CA GLU A 245 2.20 -21.75 -12.18
C GLU A 245 2.26 -23.20 -11.68
N ALA A 246 1.97 -23.44 -10.40
CA ALA A 246 1.91 -24.80 -9.84
C ALA A 246 0.84 -25.66 -10.51
N VAL A 247 -0.37 -25.11 -10.72
CA VAL A 247 -1.47 -25.82 -11.41
C VAL A 247 -1.09 -26.15 -12.85
N LYS A 248 -0.44 -25.22 -13.56
CA LYS A 248 0.03 -25.42 -14.94
C LYS A 248 1.09 -26.51 -15.01
N GLN A 249 2.12 -26.46 -14.14
CA GLN A 249 3.19 -27.45 -14.10
C GLN A 249 2.70 -28.86 -13.71
N ALA A 250 1.69 -28.93 -12.84
CA ALA A 250 1.06 -30.19 -12.47
C ALA A 250 0.12 -30.78 -13.55
N GLY A 251 -0.06 -30.10 -14.70
CA GLY A 251 -0.99 -30.54 -15.74
C GLY A 251 -2.46 -30.55 -15.31
N LYS A 252 -2.82 -29.72 -14.33
CA LYS A 252 -4.17 -29.65 -13.74
C LYS A 252 -4.98 -28.44 -14.22
N THR A 253 -4.49 -27.71 -15.24
CA THR A 253 -5.24 -26.61 -15.88
C THR A 253 -6.66 -27.05 -16.27
N GLY A 254 -7.67 -26.28 -15.89
CA GLY A 254 -9.08 -26.59 -16.11
C GLY A 254 -9.68 -27.60 -15.12
N LYS A 255 -8.84 -28.42 -14.44
CA LYS A 255 -9.27 -29.39 -13.42
C LYS A 255 -9.27 -28.78 -12.01
N VAL A 256 -8.26 -28.02 -11.67
CA VAL A 256 -8.16 -27.25 -10.44
C VAL A 256 -8.25 -25.76 -10.79
N LYS A 257 -9.23 -25.08 -10.21
CA LYS A 257 -9.47 -23.66 -10.41
C LYS A 257 -8.48 -22.84 -9.59
N VAL A 258 -8.08 -21.67 -10.10
CA VAL A 258 -7.30 -20.70 -9.35
C VAL A 258 -8.05 -19.37 -9.38
N ILE A 259 -8.27 -18.82 -8.19
CA ILE A 259 -8.80 -17.46 -8.01
C ILE A 259 -8.02 -16.76 -6.91
N GLY A 260 -8.17 -15.45 -6.80
CA GLY A 260 -7.60 -14.73 -5.65
C GLY A 260 -7.51 -13.23 -5.83
N LEU A 261 -6.80 -12.61 -4.90
CA LEU A 261 -6.55 -11.18 -4.89
C LEU A 261 -5.25 -10.90 -5.65
N GLY A 262 -5.34 -10.46 -6.90
CA GLY A 262 -4.16 -10.29 -7.75
C GLY A 262 -4.31 -9.17 -8.78
N LEU A 263 -3.18 -8.55 -9.12
CA LEU A 263 -3.10 -7.50 -10.14
C LEU A 263 -3.44 -8.05 -11.54
N PRO A 264 -4.21 -7.30 -12.34
CA PRO A 264 -4.50 -7.69 -13.72
C PRO A 264 -3.22 -7.96 -14.54
N ASN A 265 -2.20 -7.11 -14.43
CA ASN A 265 -0.97 -7.25 -15.21
C ASN A 265 -0.20 -8.54 -14.91
N GLU A 266 -0.11 -8.94 -13.65
CA GLU A 266 0.59 -10.16 -13.25
C GLU A 266 -0.16 -11.43 -13.65
N ASN A 267 -1.50 -11.34 -13.76
CA ASN A 267 -2.36 -12.49 -13.97
C ASN A 267 -2.94 -12.61 -15.37
N ARG A 268 -2.82 -11.58 -16.22
CA ARG A 268 -3.42 -11.54 -17.57
C ARG A 268 -3.12 -12.79 -18.39
N ARG A 269 -1.86 -13.22 -18.44
CA ARG A 269 -1.48 -14.43 -19.21
C ARG A 269 -2.18 -15.68 -18.67
N TYR A 270 -2.23 -15.85 -17.35
CA TYR A 270 -2.85 -17.03 -16.73
C TYR A 270 -4.36 -17.06 -16.91
N VAL A 271 -5.00 -15.89 -16.91
CA VAL A 271 -6.43 -15.75 -17.19
C VAL A 271 -6.72 -16.07 -18.66
N LYS A 272 -5.91 -15.55 -19.58
CA LYS A 272 -6.05 -15.85 -21.03
C LYS A 272 -5.81 -17.32 -21.36
N ASP A 273 -4.84 -17.93 -20.72
CA ASP A 273 -4.50 -19.34 -20.86
C ASP A 273 -5.50 -20.28 -20.16
N GLY A 274 -6.46 -19.74 -19.41
CA GLY A 274 -7.47 -20.52 -18.68
C GLY A 274 -6.90 -21.29 -17.46
N VAL A 275 -5.75 -20.87 -16.94
CA VAL A 275 -5.13 -21.44 -15.73
C VAL A 275 -5.74 -20.79 -14.48
N THR A 276 -5.89 -19.47 -14.51
CA THR A 276 -6.62 -18.68 -13.51
C THR A 276 -7.97 -18.31 -14.11
N ASP A 277 -9.06 -18.56 -13.40
CA ASP A 277 -10.40 -18.27 -13.92
C ASP A 277 -10.73 -16.78 -13.76
N SER A 278 -10.37 -16.20 -12.62
CA SER A 278 -10.59 -14.78 -12.33
C SER A 278 -9.65 -14.30 -11.22
N VAL A 279 -9.37 -13.01 -11.21
CA VAL A 279 -8.77 -12.32 -10.08
C VAL A 279 -9.74 -11.26 -9.56
N ILE A 280 -9.67 -11.00 -8.28
CA ILE A 280 -10.53 -10.05 -7.59
C ILE A 280 -9.62 -9.00 -6.98
N LEU A 281 -9.90 -7.73 -7.23
CA LEU A 281 -9.12 -6.65 -6.65
C LEU A 281 -9.90 -5.32 -6.74
N TRP A 282 -9.32 -4.27 -6.26
CA TRP A 282 -9.69 -2.87 -6.41
C TRP A 282 -8.63 -2.15 -7.22
N LYS A 283 -8.86 -0.91 -7.59
CA LYS A 283 -7.87 -0.09 -8.28
C LYS A 283 -6.79 0.36 -7.28
N THR A 284 -5.64 -0.27 -7.34
CA THR A 284 -4.52 -0.05 -6.40
C THR A 284 -3.92 1.34 -6.53
N GLU A 285 -3.85 1.90 -7.75
CA GLU A 285 -3.44 3.29 -7.96
C GLU A 285 -4.39 4.26 -7.26
N ASP A 286 -5.71 4.04 -7.36
CA ASP A 286 -6.70 4.90 -6.71
C ASP A 286 -6.59 4.81 -5.17
N LEU A 287 -6.23 3.64 -4.62
CA LEU A 287 -5.95 3.48 -3.19
C LEU A 287 -4.78 4.35 -2.74
N GLY A 288 -3.66 4.29 -3.45
CA GLY A 288 -2.48 5.11 -3.15
C GLY A 288 -2.75 6.60 -3.32
N TYR A 289 -3.46 6.98 -4.38
CA TYR A 289 -3.86 8.36 -4.62
C TYR A 289 -4.75 8.90 -3.49
N LEU A 290 -5.83 8.18 -3.14
CA LEU A 290 -6.73 8.53 -2.04
C LEU A 290 -6.00 8.65 -0.70
N THR A 291 -5.04 7.75 -0.45
CA THR A 291 -4.22 7.75 0.77
C THR A 291 -3.43 9.06 0.92
N VAL A 292 -2.74 9.50 -0.13
CA VAL A 292 -1.94 10.74 -0.09
C VAL A 292 -2.84 11.97 -0.04
N GLN A 293 -3.98 11.98 -0.73
CA GLN A 293 -4.96 13.06 -0.64
C GLN A 293 -5.50 13.21 0.80
N ALA A 294 -5.87 12.10 1.44
CA ALA A 294 -6.35 12.10 2.83
C ALA A 294 -5.26 12.52 3.82
N ALA A 295 -4.03 12.00 3.66
CA ALA A 295 -2.89 12.37 4.51
C ALA A 295 -2.57 13.87 4.41
N ALA A 296 -2.55 14.42 3.20
CA ALA A 296 -2.33 15.85 2.98
C ALA A 296 -3.45 16.71 3.57
N ALA A 297 -4.70 16.29 3.39
CA ALA A 297 -5.87 16.99 3.96
C ALA A 297 -5.81 17.01 5.49
N LEU A 298 -5.42 15.89 6.10
CA LEU A 298 -5.24 15.76 7.55
C LEU A 298 -4.08 16.66 8.05
N ALA A 299 -2.94 16.64 7.36
CA ALA A 299 -1.77 17.48 7.69
C ALA A 299 -2.07 18.97 7.56
N LYS A 300 -2.86 19.38 6.56
CA LYS A 300 -3.33 20.75 6.35
C LYS A 300 -4.47 21.16 7.31
N GLY A 301 -5.02 20.23 8.09
CA GLY A 301 -6.17 20.47 8.99
C GLY A 301 -7.52 20.68 8.27
N THR A 302 -7.60 20.36 6.98
CA THR A 302 -8.85 20.39 6.18
C THR A 302 -9.66 19.09 6.29
N LEU A 303 -9.05 18.02 6.79
CA LEU A 303 -9.68 16.79 7.25
C LEU A 303 -9.44 16.65 8.75
N LYS A 304 -10.48 16.33 9.53
CA LYS A 304 -10.41 16.20 10.98
C LYS A 304 -11.16 14.96 11.45
N PRO A 305 -10.75 14.34 12.58
CA PRO A 305 -11.54 13.30 13.21
C PRO A 305 -12.99 13.75 13.44
N GLY A 306 -13.95 12.91 13.03
CA GLY A 306 -15.38 13.20 13.09
C GLY A 306 -15.99 13.72 11.80
N ASP A 307 -15.19 14.16 10.82
CA ASP A 307 -15.68 14.51 9.49
C ASP A 307 -16.37 13.30 8.83
N LYS A 308 -17.36 13.59 7.99
CA LYS A 308 -18.16 12.56 7.30
C LYS A 308 -17.76 12.36 5.85
N LYS A 309 -16.91 13.24 5.33
CA LYS A 309 -16.50 13.24 3.94
C LYS A 309 -15.07 13.74 3.78
N VAL A 310 -14.39 13.27 2.75
CA VAL A 310 -13.08 13.76 2.33
C VAL A 310 -13.06 13.96 0.82
N LYS A 311 -12.49 15.08 0.38
CA LYS A 311 -12.22 15.34 -1.05
C LYS A 311 -10.87 14.75 -1.42
N ALA A 312 -10.83 14.02 -2.52
CA ALA A 312 -9.64 13.34 -3.02
C ALA A 312 -9.37 13.70 -4.50
N GLY A 313 -9.12 14.98 -4.77
CA GLY A 313 -8.71 15.47 -6.08
C GLY A 313 -9.55 14.92 -7.22
N ALA A 314 -8.91 14.30 -8.19
CA ALA A 314 -9.55 13.74 -9.40
C ALA A 314 -10.52 12.57 -9.10
N LEU A 315 -10.40 11.89 -7.94
CA LEU A 315 -11.32 10.81 -7.57
C LEU A 315 -12.64 11.33 -6.99
N GLY A 316 -12.77 12.64 -6.72
CA GLY A 316 -13.98 13.24 -6.19
C GLY A 316 -14.08 13.17 -4.66
N GLU A 317 -15.28 12.91 -4.15
CA GLU A 317 -15.57 12.92 -2.72
C GLU A 317 -15.89 11.52 -2.21
N PHE A 318 -15.35 11.16 -1.04
CA PHE A 318 -15.56 9.88 -0.37
C PHE A 318 -16.27 10.07 0.97
N GLU A 319 -17.23 9.21 1.25
CA GLU A 319 -17.88 9.11 2.55
C GLU A 319 -16.94 8.48 3.57
N ILE A 320 -16.99 8.99 4.82
CA ILE A 320 -16.25 8.48 5.96
C ILE A 320 -17.23 7.77 6.91
N GLN A 321 -17.03 6.48 7.09
CA GLN A 321 -17.82 5.66 8.02
C GLN A 321 -17.03 5.44 9.30
N GLY A 322 -17.40 6.18 10.37
CA GLY A 322 -16.58 6.24 11.57
C GLY A 322 -15.26 6.96 11.31
N ASP A 323 -14.20 6.21 11.20
CA ASP A 323 -12.84 6.62 10.86
C ASP A 323 -12.31 5.94 9.59
N ASN A 324 -13.17 5.22 8.86
CA ASN A 324 -12.84 4.52 7.62
C ASN A 324 -13.23 5.35 6.40
N ILE A 325 -12.28 5.60 5.52
CA ILE A 325 -12.45 6.16 4.18
C ILE A 325 -12.46 4.99 3.21
N LEU A 326 -13.63 4.62 2.70
CA LEU A 326 -13.80 3.43 1.88
C LEU A 326 -13.62 3.77 0.40
N LEU A 327 -12.62 3.13 -0.28
CA LEU A 327 -12.38 3.34 -1.70
C LEU A 327 -13.54 2.81 -2.55
N GLY A 328 -14.04 1.60 -2.26
CA GLY A 328 -15.17 1.06 -3.02
C GLY A 328 -15.46 -0.41 -2.77
N LYS A 329 -15.95 -1.07 -3.81
CA LYS A 329 -16.20 -2.52 -3.80
C LYS A 329 -15.09 -3.23 -4.57
N PRO A 330 -14.78 -4.50 -4.22
CA PRO A 330 -13.88 -5.31 -5.04
C PRO A 330 -14.50 -5.55 -6.43
N PHE A 331 -13.63 -5.65 -7.43
CA PHE A 331 -13.99 -5.87 -8.83
C PHE A 331 -13.44 -7.22 -9.29
N VAL A 332 -14.19 -7.94 -10.16
CA VAL A 332 -13.78 -9.24 -10.70
C VAL A 332 -13.19 -9.01 -12.10
N PHE A 333 -11.93 -9.37 -12.27
CA PHE A 333 -11.23 -9.38 -13.55
C PHE A 333 -11.19 -10.80 -14.10
N ASN A 334 -11.67 -10.97 -15.29
CA ASN A 334 -11.76 -12.26 -15.99
C ASN A 334 -11.32 -12.11 -17.45
N LYS A 335 -11.47 -13.16 -18.25
CA LYS A 335 -11.05 -13.19 -19.65
C LYS A 335 -11.69 -12.08 -20.50
N ASP A 336 -12.92 -11.66 -20.14
CA ASP A 336 -13.69 -10.70 -20.95
C ASP A 336 -13.28 -9.25 -20.73
N ASN A 337 -12.66 -8.93 -19.57
CA ASN A 337 -12.41 -7.55 -19.18
C ASN A 337 -10.95 -7.24 -18.76
N ILE A 338 -10.12 -8.26 -18.49
CA ILE A 338 -8.79 -8.04 -17.90
C ILE A 338 -7.87 -7.18 -18.77
N ASP A 339 -8.06 -7.16 -20.09
CA ASP A 339 -7.28 -6.35 -21.03
C ASP A 339 -7.58 -4.86 -20.96
N GLN A 340 -8.67 -4.47 -20.30
CA GLN A 340 -9.04 -3.06 -20.11
C GLN A 340 -8.29 -2.39 -18.96
N PHE A 341 -7.48 -3.16 -18.19
CA PHE A 341 -6.81 -2.68 -16.99
C PHE A 341 -5.30 -2.84 -17.13
N ASP A 342 -4.57 -1.80 -16.75
CA ASP A 342 -3.11 -1.71 -16.88
C ASP A 342 -2.48 -1.29 -15.54
N PHE A 343 -2.58 -2.18 -14.54
CA PHE A 343 -1.97 -2.00 -13.22
C PHE A 343 -1.67 -3.33 -12.55
#